data_9bf23ec46996241d80cad540f38f8fb5
#
_entry.id   9bf23ec46996241d80cad540f38f8fb5
#
_cell.length_a   1.000
_cell.length_b   1.000
_cell.length_c   1.000
_cell.angle_alpha   90.00
_cell.angle_beta   90.00
_cell.angle_gamma   90.00
#
_symmetry.space_group_name_H-M   'P 1'
#
loop_
_entity.id
_entity.type
_entity.pdbx_description
1 polymer ?
#
loop_
_entity_poly.entity_id
_entity_poly.type
_entity_poly.pdbx_seq_one_letter_code
_entity_poly.pdbx_strand_id
1 'polypeptide(L)'
;MSMSSSYDDGLSNPGKIGDMALSGRSRYGYRLARFGAAVILAAAVALAPGVGRSASPPPIKIAVFDFELEDLSPPAVLLQKPTDSATTMEKATSAAREELAHSGRYTVIDASKVDAKPVTEKTLRDCNGCEAALAEQLGAQQSMAGLVRKVTETDYYVVVRIRDAHTGKILDQEEAMFAGDQTGWPSGVRMLIKHQVLPTQN
;
A
#
# COMPACT_ATOMS: atom_id res chain seq x y z
N MET A 1 29.56 40.96 19.39
CA MET A 1 29.03 41.36 18.07
C MET A 1 27.65 40.80 17.97
N SER A 2 26.70 41.72 18.11
CA SER A 2 25.27 41.48 18.16
C SER A 2 24.72 41.54 16.72
N MET A 3 23.91 40.62 16.27
CA MET A 3 23.03 40.81 15.13
C MET A 3 21.67 40.21 15.42
N SER A 4 20.79 41.11 15.74
CA SER A 4 19.35 41.01 15.79
C SER A 4 18.81 40.95 14.34
N SER A 5 17.84 40.07 14.07
CA SER A 5 17.01 40.18 12.88
C SER A 5 15.60 39.73 13.19
N SER A 6 14.80 40.65 13.31
CA SER A 6 13.40 41.01 13.05
C SER A 6 12.49 39.85 12.58
N TYR A 7 11.50 39.64 13.42
CA TYR A 7 10.24 39.01 13.19
C TYR A 7 9.30 40.00 12.49
N ASP A 8 8.79 39.67 11.34
CA ASP A 8 7.71 40.44 10.70
C ASP A 8 6.40 39.69 10.85
N ASP A 9 5.55 40.25 11.71
CA ASP A 9 4.14 39.95 11.83
C ASP A 9 3.38 40.55 10.65
N GLY A 10 2.67 39.70 9.91
CA GLY A 10 1.72 40.10 8.87
C GLY A 10 0.31 39.65 9.21
N LEU A 11 -0.35 40.47 10.02
CA LEU A 11 -1.75 40.36 10.41
C LEU A 11 -2.72 40.71 9.26
N SER A 12 -3.83 40.01 9.22
CA SER A 12 -5.19 40.51 8.88
C SER A 12 -5.59 40.65 7.42
N ASN A 13 -6.57 39.82 7.05
CA ASN A 13 -7.71 40.41 6.35
C ASN A 13 -8.99 39.56 6.57
N PRO A 14 -9.97 40.00 7.38
CA PRO A 14 -11.31 39.48 7.40
C PRO A 14 -12.20 40.41 6.54
N GLY A 15 -12.88 39.88 5.56
CA GLY A 15 -13.90 40.69 4.93
C GLY A 15 -14.41 40.18 3.60
N LYS A 16 -15.52 39.47 3.57
CA LYS A 16 -16.77 39.96 3.01
C LYS A 16 -17.82 38.86 2.95
N ILE A 17 -18.75 38.98 3.87
CA ILE A 17 -20.09 38.41 3.79
C ILE A 17 -20.82 39.20 2.71
N GLY A 18 -21.31 38.52 1.70
CA GLY A 18 -22.14 39.06 0.66
C GLY A 18 -23.49 38.40 0.73
N ASP A 19 -24.43 39.04 1.47
CA ASP A 19 -25.89 38.81 1.33
C ASP A 19 -26.29 39.10 -0.08
N MET A 20 -27.07 38.23 -0.69
CA MET A 20 -27.89 38.61 -1.82
C MET A 20 -29.26 37.95 -1.72
N ALA A 21 -30.17 38.84 -1.51
CA ALA A 21 -31.58 38.69 -1.21
C ALA A 21 -32.41 38.04 -2.32
N LEU A 22 -33.36 37.30 -1.86
CA LEU A 22 -34.73 37.07 -2.33
C LEU A 22 -35.28 38.07 -3.40
N SER A 23 -35.78 37.59 -4.50
CA SER A 23 -37.08 38.03 -5.06
C SER A 23 -37.42 37.25 -6.31
N GLY A 24 -38.64 36.76 -6.42
CA GLY A 24 -39.16 36.17 -7.64
C GLY A 24 -40.39 35.30 -7.44
N ARG A 25 -41.44 35.84 -6.79
CA ARG A 25 -42.79 35.26 -6.88
C ARG A 25 -43.32 35.47 -8.29
N SER A 26 -43.62 34.41 -9.00
CA SER A 26 -44.53 34.46 -10.15
C SER A 26 -45.71 33.55 -9.91
N ARG A 27 -46.84 34.20 -9.75
CA ARG A 27 -48.19 33.60 -9.70
C ARG A 27 -48.66 33.43 -11.13
N TYR A 28 -48.96 32.24 -11.55
CA TYR A 28 -49.85 31.92 -12.66
C TYR A 28 -50.77 30.80 -12.19
N GLY A 29 -51.96 30.99 -11.96
CA GLY A 29 -53.17 31.19 -12.64
C GLY A 29 -53.72 29.84 -13.10
N TYR A 30 -54.58 29.20 -12.21
CA TYR A 30 -55.33 27.98 -12.55
C TYR A 30 -56.44 28.33 -13.55
N ARG A 31 -56.46 27.69 -14.69
CA ARG A 31 -57.68 27.53 -15.46
C ARG A 31 -58.06 26.06 -15.58
N LEU A 32 -59.15 25.74 -14.89
CA LEU A 32 -59.87 24.49 -15.02
C LEU A 32 -60.41 24.37 -16.43
N ALA A 33 -60.08 23.33 -17.16
CA ALA A 33 -60.84 22.80 -18.26
C ALA A 33 -61.03 21.30 -18.04
N ARG A 34 -62.25 20.96 -17.70
CA ARG A 34 -62.77 19.59 -17.75
C ARG A 34 -62.89 19.19 -19.20
N PHE A 35 -62.49 18.00 -19.60
CA PHE A 35 -63.10 17.06 -20.52
C PHE A 35 -62.13 15.93 -20.92
N GLY A 36 -62.65 14.72 -20.85
CA GLY A 36 -62.21 13.61 -21.67
C GLY A 36 -61.51 12.50 -20.99
N ALA A 37 -62.27 11.52 -20.51
CA ALA A 37 -61.81 10.20 -20.18
C ALA A 37 -61.27 9.48 -21.43
N ALA A 38 -59.99 9.14 -21.44
CA ALA A 38 -59.45 8.10 -22.32
C ALA A 38 -58.46 7.27 -21.48
N VAL A 39 -58.91 6.07 -21.15
CA VAL A 39 -58.09 5.03 -20.52
C VAL A 39 -57.11 4.53 -21.58
N ILE A 40 -55.89 4.98 -21.54
CA ILE A 40 -54.77 4.34 -22.26
C ILE A 40 -53.93 3.61 -21.21
N LEU A 41 -54.12 2.30 -21.20
CA LEU A 41 -53.30 1.37 -20.46
C LEU A 41 -51.93 1.32 -21.16
N ALA A 42 -51.01 2.22 -20.83
CA ALA A 42 -49.63 2.14 -21.29
C ALA A 42 -48.87 1.22 -20.32
N ALA A 43 -48.57 0.01 -20.80
CA ALA A 43 -47.63 -0.89 -20.15
C ALA A 43 -46.24 -0.22 -20.13
N ALA A 44 -45.91 0.45 -19.03
CA ALA A 44 -44.56 0.93 -18.77
C ALA A 44 -43.69 -0.29 -18.44
N VAL A 45 -43.05 -0.83 -19.48
CA VAL A 45 -41.89 -1.73 -19.28
C VAL A 45 -40.81 -0.89 -18.62
N ALA A 46 -40.67 -1.04 -17.30
CA ALA A 46 -39.58 -0.47 -16.54
C ALA A 46 -38.29 -1.11 -17.02
N LEU A 47 -37.59 -0.48 -17.96
CA LEU A 47 -36.16 -0.68 -18.15
C LEU A 47 -35.47 -0.16 -16.90
N ALA A 48 -35.35 -1.03 -15.90
CA ALA A 48 -34.45 -0.79 -14.79
C ALA A 48 -33.03 -0.72 -15.41
N PRO A 49 -32.29 0.41 -15.32
CA PRO A 49 -30.88 0.39 -15.65
C PRO A 49 -30.24 -0.61 -14.69
N GLY A 50 -29.79 -1.73 -15.24
CA GLY A 50 -28.99 -2.67 -14.47
C GLY A 50 -27.82 -1.89 -13.89
N VAL A 51 -27.80 -1.75 -12.57
CA VAL A 51 -26.66 -1.20 -11.85
C VAL A 51 -25.55 -2.20 -12.11
N GLY A 52 -24.73 -1.93 -13.13
CA GLY A 52 -23.56 -2.71 -13.44
C GLY A 52 -22.69 -2.70 -12.17
N ARG A 53 -22.65 -3.81 -11.45
CA ARG A 53 -21.63 -4.02 -10.45
C ARG A 53 -20.31 -3.90 -11.18
N SER A 54 -19.58 -2.81 -10.95
CA SER A 54 -18.17 -2.73 -11.34
C SER A 54 -17.49 -3.90 -10.67
N ALA A 55 -17.14 -4.92 -11.46
CA ALA A 55 -16.34 -6.02 -10.95
C ALA A 55 -15.02 -5.42 -10.47
N SER A 56 -14.66 -5.64 -9.21
CA SER A 56 -13.35 -5.27 -8.71
C SER A 56 -12.29 -5.90 -9.61
N PRO A 57 -11.20 -5.19 -9.93
CA PRO A 57 -10.13 -5.77 -10.73
C PRO A 57 -9.63 -7.08 -10.08
N PRO A 58 -9.19 -8.05 -10.88
CA PRO A 58 -8.68 -9.31 -10.34
C PRO A 58 -7.44 -9.04 -9.46
N PRO A 59 -7.23 -9.83 -8.39
CA PRO A 59 -6.08 -9.67 -7.52
C PRO A 59 -4.77 -9.83 -8.29
N ILE A 60 -3.77 -9.02 -7.94
CA ILE A 60 -2.42 -9.06 -8.53
C ILE A 60 -1.66 -10.26 -7.97
N LYS A 61 -1.08 -11.08 -8.83
CA LYS A 61 -0.21 -12.17 -8.41
C LYS A 61 1.15 -11.62 -7.98
N ILE A 62 1.51 -11.82 -6.71
CA ILE A 62 2.78 -11.35 -6.14
C ILE A 62 3.58 -12.51 -5.54
N ALA A 63 4.84 -12.63 -5.94
CA ALA A 63 5.79 -13.55 -5.33
C ALA A 63 6.48 -12.86 -4.16
N VAL A 64 6.31 -13.38 -2.96
CA VAL A 64 6.93 -12.85 -1.74
C VAL A 64 8.09 -13.73 -1.35
N PHE A 65 9.30 -13.20 -1.51
CA PHE A 65 10.55 -13.86 -1.14
C PHE A 65 10.77 -13.78 0.37
N ASP A 66 11.62 -14.66 0.87
CA ASP A 66 11.96 -14.66 2.27
C ASP A 66 12.70 -13.38 2.64
N PHE A 67 12.31 -12.82 3.79
CA PHE A 67 12.96 -11.63 4.31
C PHE A 67 14.41 -11.95 4.70
N GLU A 68 15.31 -11.05 4.35
CA GLU A 68 16.71 -11.14 4.69
C GLU A 68 17.03 -10.35 5.97
N LEU A 69 18.04 -10.78 6.72
CA LEU A 69 18.58 -10.03 7.85
C LEU A 69 19.88 -9.36 7.47
N GLU A 70 20.00 -8.07 7.78
CA GLU A 70 21.25 -7.34 7.82
C GLU A 70 21.50 -6.90 9.26
N ASP A 71 22.46 -7.55 9.93
CA ASP A 71 22.79 -7.25 11.32
C ASP A 71 23.98 -6.29 11.38
N LEU A 72 23.69 -5.02 11.65
CA LEU A 72 24.67 -3.94 11.82
C LEU A 72 24.90 -3.62 13.30
N SER A 73 24.35 -4.41 14.22
CA SER A 73 24.53 -4.17 15.64
C SER A 73 25.99 -4.34 16.07
N PRO A 74 26.46 -3.61 17.11
CA PRO A 74 27.84 -3.71 17.58
C PRO A 74 28.31 -5.14 17.88
N PRO A 75 27.52 -6.03 18.49
CA PRO A 75 27.95 -7.41 18.69
C PRO A 75 28.21 -8.17 17.38
N ALA A 76 27.37 -7.96 16.36
CA ALA A 76 27.54 -8.62 15.07
C ALA A 76 28.79 -8.09 14.34
N VAL A 77 28.96 -6.77 14.29
CA VAL A 77 30.01 -6.11 13.53
C VAL A 77 31.38 -6.20 14.25
N LEU A 78 31.42 -5.89 15.54
CA LEU A 78 32.68 -5.78 16.27
C LEU A 78 33.17 -7.14 16.83
N LEU A 79 32.22 -8.00 17.24
CA LEU A 79 32.52 -9.28 17.85
C LEU A 79 32.32 -10.46 16.90
N GLN A 80 31.88 -10.19 15.67
CA GLN A 80 31.55 -11.22 14.68
C GLN A 80 30.55 -12.26 15.23
N LYS A 81 29.62 -11.80 16.07
CA LYS A 81 28.59 -12.63 16.68
C LYS A 81 27.23 -12.27 16.07
N PRO A 82 26.83 -12.94 14.97
CA PRO A 82 25.55 -12.67 14.34
C PRO A 82 24.38 -13.08 15.27
N THR A 83 23.25 -12.42 15.07
CA THR A 83 21.99 -12.76 15.75
C THR A 83 21.44 -14.06 15.20
N ASP A 84 21.15 -15.04 16.07
CA ASP A 84 20.36 -16.21 15.68
C ASP A 84 18.89 -15.79 15.51
N SER A 85 18.44 -15.75 14.27
CA SER A 85 17.15 -15.13 13.92
C SER A 85 16.35 -15.93 12.89
N ALA A 86 16.78 -17.11 12.48
CA ALA A 86 16.17 -17.88 11.40
C ALA A 86 14.63 -18.01 11.58
N THR A 87 14.21 -18.51 12.75
CA THR A 87 12.76 -18.66 13.05
C THR A 87 12.01 -17.32 13.05
N THR A 88 12.66 -16.25 13.51
CA THR A 88 12.02 -14.91 13.54
C THR A 88 11.87 -14.34 12.13
N MET A 89 12.86 -14.57 11.26
CA MET A 89 12.80 -14.18 9.86
C MET A 89 11.71 -14.95 9.10
N GLU A 90 11.53 -16.25 9.36
CA GLU A 90 10.39 -17.02 8.82
C GLU A 90 9.05 -16.43 9.25
N LYS A 91 8.91 -16.04 10.53
CA LYS A 91 7.71 -15.37 11.03
C LYS A 91 7.50 -13.99 10.38
N ALA A 92 8.57 -13.22 10.15
CA ALA A 92 8.51 -11.94 9.47
C ALA A 92 8.02 -12.11 8.02
N THR A 93 8.54 -13.09 7.30
CA THR A 93 8.09 -13.45 5.95
C THR A 93 6.62 -13.88 5.94
N SER A 94 6.22 -14.74 6.89
CA SER A 94 4.81 -15.17 7.02
C SER A 94 3.89 -14.00 7.29
N ALA A 95 4.28 -13.06 8.17
CA ALA A 95 3.50 -11.86 8.45
C ALA A 95 3.28 -11.01 7.18
N ALA A 96 4.30 -10.88 6.32
CA ALA A 96 4.16 -10.19 5.05
C ALA A 96 3.16 -10.88 4.11
N ARG A 97 3.29 -12.19 3.96
CA ARG A 97 2.40 -13.01 3.11
C ARG A 97 0.95 -12.93 3.59
N GLU A 98 0.73 -13.00 4.90
CA GLU A 98 -0.60 -12.91 5.51
C GLU A 98 -1.26 -11.54 5.27
N GLU A 99 -0.57 -10.42 5.52
CA GLU A 99 -1.13 -9.08 5.31
C GLU A 99 -1.49 -8.83 3.84
N LEU A 100 -0.63 -9.23 2.92
CA LEU A 100 -0.92 -9.10 1.49
C LEU A 100 -2.12 -9.94 1.07
N ALA A 101 -2.20 -11.18 1.51
CA ALA A 101 -3.32 -12.07 1.21
C ALA A 101 -4.64 -11.55 1.79
N HIS A 102 -4.64 -11.05 3.03
CA HIS A 102 -5.82 -10.50 3.69
C HIS A 102 -6.30 -9.19 3.06
N SER A 103 -5.45 -8.46 2.35
CA SER A 103 -5.84 -7.22 1.69
C SER A 103 -6.87 -7.40 0.57
N GLY A 104 -7.00 -8.61 0.03
CA GLY A 104 -7.82 -8.91 -1.14
C GLY A 104 -7.28 -8.36 -2.46
N ARG A 105 -6.20 -7.56 -2.43
CA ARG A 105 -5.56 -6.99 -3.62
C ARG A 105 -4.56 -7.93 -4.27
N TYR A 106 -4.02 -8.85 -3.49
CA TYR A 106 -2.97 -9.75 -3.91
C TYR A 106 -3.36 -11.20 -3.81
N THR A 107 -2.92 -11.98 -4.78
CA THR A 107 -2.79 -13.43 -4.69
C THR A 107 -1.32 -13.73 -4.47
N VAL A 108 -0.99 -14.16 -3.24
CA VAL A 108 0.39 -14.48 -2.86
C VAL A 108 0.82 -15.81 -3.49
N ILE A 109 1.95 -15.77 -4.19
CA ILE A 109 2.61 -16.95 -4.77
C ILE A 109 3.76 -17.36 -3.85
N ASP A 110 3.83 -18.64 -3.55
CA ASP A 110 4.90 -19.21 -2.75
C ASP A 110 6.21 -19.22 -3.55
N ALA A 111 7.14 -18.35 -3.16
CA ALA A 111 8.45 -18.21 -3.80
C ALA A 111 9.46 -19.30 -3.39
N SER A 112 9.17 -20.11 -2.37
CA SER A 112 10.05 -21.21 -1.94
C SER A 112 10.17 -22.33 -3.00
N LYS A 113 9.24 -22.35 -3.98
CA LYS A 113 9.20 -23.34 -5.07
C LYS A 113 10.13 -23.04 -6.23
N VAL A 114 10.79 -21.89 -6.24
CA VAL A 114 11.78 -21.58 -7.28
C VAL A 114 13.07 -22.35 -6.99
N ASP A 115 13.61 -23.04 -8.01
CA ASP A 115 14.98 -23.52 -7.95
C ASP A 115 15.93 -22.32 -8.06
N ALA A 116 16.14 -21.67 -6.91
CA ALA A 116 16.88 -20.42 -6.79
C ALA A 116 18.42 -20.63 -6.88
N LYS A 117 18.88 -21.71 -7.51
CA LYS A 117 20.31 -22.00 -7.64
C LYS A 117 21.17 -20.82 -8.15
N PRO A 118 20.69 -19.95 -9.05
CA PRO A 118 21.47 -18.78 -9.45
C PRO A 118 21.52 -17.68 -8.36
N VAL A 119 20.63 -17.73 -7.36
CA VAL A 119 20.45 -16.71 -6.33
C VAL A 119 21.03 -17.13 -4.98
N THR A 120 21.28 -18.43 -4.78
CA THR A 120 21.86 -18.94 -3.53
C THR A 120 23.30 -18.48 -3.27
N GLU A 121 24.00 -17.96 -4.27
CA GLU A 121 25.33 -17.38 -4.12
C GLU A 121 25.31 -15.88 -3.79
N LYS A 122 24.17 -15.19 -3.98
CA LYS A 122 24.00 -13.77 -3.71
C LYS A 122 22.67 -13.54 -2.99
N THR A 123 22.69 -12.66 -2.00
CA THR A 123 21.44 -12.23 -1.35
C THR A 123 20.56 -11.47 -2.35
N LEU A 124 19.25 -11.51 -2.18
CA LEU A 124 18.32 -10.79 -3.07
C LEU A 124 18.57 -9.27 -3.06
N ARG A 125 19.04 -8.73 -1.94
CA ARG A 125 19.41 -7.32 -1.81
C ARG A 125 20.59 -6.93 -2.70
N ASP A 126 21.51 -7.85 -2.97
CA ASP A 126 22.76 -7.60 -3.71
C ASP A 126 22.62 -7.84 -5.21
N CYS A 127 21.55 -8.49 -5.65
CA CYS A 127 21.37 -8.86 -7.06
C CYS A 127 20.60 -7.83 -7.92
N ASN A 128 20.22 -6.70 -7.32
CA ASN A 128 19.58 -5.58 -8.01
C ASN A 128 18.46 -5.95 -8.99
N GLY A 129 17.49 -6.74 -8.55
CA GLY A 129 16.27 -7.03 -9.30
C GLY A 129 16.14 -8.46 -9.82
N CYS A 130 17.00 -9.40 -9.40
CA CYS A 130 16.85 -10.81 -9.76
C CYS A 130 15.55 -11.40 -9.23
N GLU A 131 15.00 -10.86 -8.14
CA GLU A 131 13.71 -11.25 -7.60
C GLU A 131 12.56 -11.06 -8.62
N ALA A 132 12.67 -10.06 -9.50
CA ALA A 132 11.67 -9.84 -10.55
C ALA A 132 11.67 -10.99 -11.57
N ALA A 133 12.84 -11.37 -12.06
CA ALA A 133 12.96 -12.47 -13.01
C ALA A 133 12.51 -13.81 -12.42
N LEU A 134 12.79 -14.06 -11.14
CA LEU A 134 12.31 -15.25 -10.44
C LEU A 134 10.79 -15.23 -10.26
N ALA A 135 10.22 -14.08 -9.93
CA ALA A 135 8.78 -13.92 -9.81
C ALA A 135 8.06 -14.17 -11.15
N GLU A 136 8.63 -13.70 -12.26
CA GLU A 136 8.11 -13.95 -13.62
C GLU A 136 8.09 -15.46 -13.93
N GLN A 137 9.14 -16.20 -13.60
CA GLN A 137 9.19 -17.66 -13.76
C GLN A 137 8.10 -18.40 -12.97
N LEU A 138 7.68 -17.83 -11.83
CA LEU A 138 6.57 -18.34 -11.02
C LEU A 138 5.19 -17.92 -11.56
N GLY A 139 5.14 -17.15 -12.64
CA GLY A 139 3.89 -16.59 -13.17
C GLY A 139 3.29 -15.49 -12.30
N ALA A 140 4.10 -14.85 -11.45
CA ALA A 140 3.72 -13.65 -10.71
C ALA A 140 3.83 -12.40 -11.61
N GLN A 141 3.03 -11.39 -11.31
CA GLN A 141 3.07 -10.08 -11.96
C GLN A 141 4.00 -9.12 -11.22
N GLN A 142 4.19 -9.36 -9.93
CA GLN A 142 5.04 -8.56 -9.07
C GLN A 142 5.91 -9.45 -8.18
N SER A 143 7.05 -8.92 -7.77
CA SER A 143 7.91 -9.50 -6.74
C SER A 143 7.94 -8.59 -5.52
N MET A 144 8.04 -9.17 -4.34
CA MET A 144 8.35 -8.46 -3.10
C MET A 144 9.60 -9.06 -2.47
N ALA A 145 10.60 -8.23 -2.25
CA ALA A 145 11.76 -8.54 -1.43
C ALA A 145 11.72 -7.69 -0.15
N GLY A 146 12.04 -8.31 0.98
CA GLY A 146 12.02 -7.68 2.28
C GLY A 146 13.36 -7.81 3.00
N LEU A 147 13.70 -6.79 3.79
CA LEU A 147 14.91 -6.73 4.60
C LEU A 147 14.56 -6.27 6.01
N VAL A 148 15.08 -6.96 7.01
CA VAL A 148 15.15 -6.45 8.38
C VAL A 148 16.60 -6.03 8.61
N ARG A 149 16.82 -4.76 8.91
CA ARG A 149 18.14 -4.20 9.23
C ARG A 149 18.21 -3.93 10.73
N LYS A 150 18.87 -4.78 11.48
CA LYS A 150 19.10 -4.58 12.90
C LYS A 150 20.24 -3.57 13.09
N VAL A 151 19.97 -2.46 13.78
CA VAL A 151 20.95 -1.39 14.02
C VAL A 151 21.52 -1.49 15.43
N THR A 152 20.67 -1.74 16.42
CA THR A 152 21.04 -1.98 17.82
C THR A 152 20.29 -3.20 18.35
N GLU A 153 20.43 -3.50 19.64
CA GLU A 153 19.64 -4.56 20.28
C GLU A 153 18.14 -4.21 20.39
N THR A 154 17.80 -2.91 20.26
CA THR A 154 16.45 -2.40 20.47
C THR A 154 15.91 -1.58 19.30
N ASP A 155 16.65 -1.46 18.20
CA ASP A 155 16.22 -0.65 17.07
C ASP A 155 16.51 -1.37 15.75
N TYR A 156 15.54 -1.37 14.86
CA TYR A 156 15.65 -1.98 13.56
C TYR A 156 14.83 -1.23 12.49
N TYR A 157 15.25 -1.38 11.26
CA TYR A 157 14.46 -0.97 10.09
C TYR A 157 13.83 -2.19 9.43
N VAL A 158 12.65 -1.99 8.89
CA VAL A 158 12.05 -2.90 7.91
C VAL A 158 12.03 -2.17 6.58
N VAL A 159 12.55 -2.81 5.55
CA VAL A 159 12.55 -2.30 4.18
C VAL A 159 11.80 -3.30 3.31
N VAL A 160 10.89 -2.82 2.49
CA VAL A 160 10.15 -3.61 1.51
C VAL A 160 10.29 -2.97 0.15
N ARG A 161 10.53 -3.78 -0.86
CA ARG A 161 10.58 -3.34 -2.25
C ARG A 161 9.69 -4.23 -3.10
N ILE A 162 8.81 -3.59 -3.90
CA ILE A 162 7.96 -4.26 -4.87
C ILE A 162 8.43 -3.87 -6.27
N ARG A 163 8.60 -4.87 -7.13
CA ARG A 163 8.94 -4.68 -8.55
C ARG A 163 7.90 -5.31 -9.45
N ASP A 164 7.75 -4.73 -10.62
CA ASP A 164 7.12 -5.39 -11.75
C ASP A 164 7.97 -6.58 -12.19
N ALA A 165 7.37 -7.76 -12.26
CA ALA A 165 8.11 -8.99 -12.52
C ALA A 165 8.67 -9.05 -13.93
N HIS A 166 7.97 -8.46 -14.91
CA HIS A 166 8.36 -8.50 -16.32
C HIS A 166 9.44 -7.47 -16.65
N THR A 167 9.32 -6.25 -16.12
CA THR A 167 10.22 -5.13 -16.47
C THR A 167 11.34 -4.91 -15.45
N GLY A 168 11.24 -5.49 -14.25
CA GLY A 168 12.15 -5.25 -13.13
C GLY A 168 12.04 -3.85 -12.52
N LYS A 169 11.11 -3.00 -13.01
CA LYS A 169 10.92 -1.64 -12.50
C LYS A 169 10.42 -1.66 -11.06
N ILE A 170 11.00 -0.82 -10.21
CA ILE A 170 10.48 -0.60 -8.86
C ILE A 170 9.12 0.09 -8.98
N LEU A 171 8.10 -0.55 -8.42
CA LEU A 171 6.74 -0.04 -8.33
C LEU A 171 6.52 0.66 -6.99
N ASP A 172 7.14 0.13 -5.93
CA ASP A 172 7.00 0.65 -4.59
C ASP A 172 8.24 0.29 -3.75
N GLN A 173 8.62 1.18 -2.84
CA GLN A 173 9.68 0.92 -1.87
C GLN A 173 9.39 1.72 -0.61
N GLU A 174 9.19 1.00 0.49
CA GLU A 174 8.86 1.56 1.79
C GLU A 174 9.88 1.14 2.84
N GLU A 175 10.17 2.04 3.76
CA GLU A 175 11.09 1.82 4.87
C GLU A 175 10.57 2.50 6.13
N ALA A 176 10.62 1.78 7.25
CA ALA A 176 10.29 2.36 8.55
C ALA A 176 11.18 1.81 9.65
N MET A 177 11.50 2.68 10.61
CA MET A 177 12.21 2.32 11.83
C MET A 177 11.23 1.92 12.92
N PHE A 178 11.58 0.88 13.65
CA PHE A 178 10.83 0.37 14.78
C PHE A 178 11.73 0.19 15.98
N ALA A 179 11.18 0.44 17.17
CA ALA A 179 11.80 0.09 18.43
C ALA A 179 11.37 -1.31 18.87
N GLY A 180 12.30 -2.09 19.39
CA GLY A 180 12.07 -3.45 19.88
C GLY A 180 13.20 -4.38 19.53
N ASP A 181 13.22 -5.52 20.19
CA ASP A 181 14.13 -6.60 19.89
C ASP A 181 13.63 -7.47 18.71
N GLN A 182 14.35 -8.54 18.42
CA GLN A 182 14.02 -9.43 17.31
C GLN A 182 12.62 -10.04 17.38
N THR A 183 11.99 -10.14 18.57
CA THR A 183 10.63 -10.68 18.70
C THR A 183 9.58 -9.74 18.10
N GLY A 184 9.91 -8.45 17.97
CA GLY A 184 9.07 -7.42 17.36
C GLY A 184 9.11 -7.39 15.82
N TRP A 185 10.10 -8.02 15.16
CA TRP A 185 10.27 -7.91 13.71
C TRP A 185 9.04 -8.32 12.88
N PRO A 186 8.35 -9.44 13.19
CA PRO A 186 7.12 -9.79 12.44
C PRO A 186 6.03 -8.73 12.56
N SER A 187 5.91 -8.08 13.72
CA SER A 187 4.96 -7.00 13.94
C SER A 187 5.34 -5.73 13.17
N GLY A 188 6.63 -5.39 13.13
CA GLY A 188 7.15 -4.28 12.32
C GLY A 188 6.87 -4.47 10.84
N VAL A 189 7.10 -5.67 10.32
CA VAL A 189 6.78 -6.03 8.92
C VAL A 189 5.28 -5.85 8.65
N ARG A 190 4.43 -6.39 9.52
CA ARG A 190 2.96 -6.24 9.41
C ARG A 190 2.54 -4.78 9.38
N MET A 191 3.08 -3.97 10.28
CA MET A 191 2.77 -2.54 10.38
C MET A 191 3.18 -1.77 9.12
N LEU A 192 4.38 -2.02 8.61
CA LEU A 192 4.87 -1.38 7.38
C LEU A 192 3.96 -1.71 6.20
N ILE A 193 3.66 -2.99 5.99
CA ILE A 193 2.83 -3.42 4.86
C ILE A 193 1.42 -2.84 4.98
N LYS A 194 0.80 -2.95 6.14
CA LYS A 194 -0.57 -2.50 6.36
C LYS A 194 -0.75 -0.99 6.20
N HIS A 195 0.23 -0.19 6.63
CA HIS A 195 0.07 1.26 6.74
C HIS A 195 0.82 2.06 5.68
N GLN A 196 1.79 1.48 5.01
CA GLN A 196 2.57 2.18 3.98
C GLN A 196 2.46 1.51 2.61
N VAL A 197 2.66 0.20 2.50
CA VAL A 197 2.60 -0.48 1.20
C VAL A 197 1.18 -0.57 0.63
N LEU A 198 0.21 -1.02 1.43
CA LEU A 198 -1.16 -1.23 0.93
C LEU A 198 -1.89 0.07 0.56
N PRO A 199 -1.75 1.19 1.28
CA PRO A 199 -2.37 2.47 0.90
C PRO A 199 -1.78 3.13 -0.34
N THR A 200 -0.46 3.04 -0.55
CA THR A 200 0.25 3.73 -1.64
C THR A 200 -0.07 3.18 -3.02
N GLN A 201 -0.58 1.96 -3.09
CA GLN A 201 -0.87 1.26 -4.34
C GLN A 201 -2.33 1.41 -4.84
N ASN A 202 -3.02 2.50 -4.46
CA ASN A 202 -4.41 2.78 -4.88
C ASN A 202 -4.50 3.45 -6.25
#